data_5e0f327246f6f79993d0da1dfaac52b7
#
_entry.id   5e0f327246f6f79993d0da1dfaac52b7
#
_cell.length_a   1.000
_cell.length_b   1.000
_cell.length_c   1.000
_cell.angle_alpha   90.00
_cell.angle_beta   90.00
_cell.angle_gamma   90.00
#
_symmetry.space_group_name_H-M   'P 1'
#
loop_
_entity.id
_entity.type
_entity.pdbx_description
1 polymer ?
#
loop_
_entity_poly.entity_id
_entity_poly.type
_entity_poly.pdbx_seq_one_letter_code
_entity_poly.pdbx_strand_id
1 'polypeptide(L)'
;MNLKTLLILLSVIILSSDLRAHDFYLSVTTLKHNIKDKKLAIQIKLFINDLEESIFQEHGVSLGIWENSPIENAEYYVEKYIYSNLFLSINDNPVEIEFIELKIKTTEVTEDKVIYCELEVCNITEISSISVQNKLLLESFDSQANIVVINANGVRSTLNLDKKISEENIIYE
;
A
#
# COMPACT_ATOMS: atom_id res chain seq x y z
N MET A 1 -8.93 -50.94 19.70
CA MET A 1 -7.98 -49.99 19.18
C MET A 1 -6.80 -49.95 20.15
N ASN A 2 -5.58 -50.28 19.67
CA ASN A 2 -4.44 -50.35 20.57
C ASN A 2 -3.98 -48.94 20.97
N LEU A 3 -3.49 -48.79 22.22
CA LEU A 3 -2.98 -47.50 22.73
C LEU A 3 -1.96 -46.83 21.78
N LYS A 4 -1.14 -47.63 21.09
CA LYS A 4 -0.19 -47.15 20.06
C LYS A 4 -0.92 -46.53 18.87
N THR A 5 -2.00 -47.12 18.40
CA THR A 5 -2.82 -46.60 17.29
C THR A 5 -3.54 -45.29 17.69
N LEU A 6 -3.99 -45.22 18.94
CA LEU A 6 -4.60 -43.99 19.48
C LEU A 6 -3.61 -42.85 19.60
N LEU A 7 -2.38 -43.15 20.05
CA LEU A 7 -1.28 -42.14 20.13
C LEU A 7 -0.84 -41.65 18.77
N ILE A 8 -0.79 -42.53 17.76
CA ILE A 8 -0.46 -42.14 16.37
C ILE A 8 -1.56 -41.25 15.78
N LEU A 9 -2.84 -41.61 15.99
CA LEU A 9 -3.97 -40.77 15.57
C LEU A 9 -3.96 -39.40 16.24
N LEU A 10 -3.66 -39.33 17.55
CA LEU A 10 -3.57 -38.08 18.29
C LEU A 10 -2.39 -37.20 17.82
N SER A 11 -1.25 -37.82 17.46
CA SER A 11 -0.09 -37.08 16.91
C SER A 11 -0.37 -36.50 15.52
N VAL A 12 -1.14 -37.18 14.67
CA VAL A 12 -1.55 -36.68 13.36
C VAL A 12 -2.51 -35.48 13.49
N ILE A 13 -3.39 -35.49 14.48
CA ILE A 13 -4.31 -34.37 14.73
C ILE A 13 -3.55 -33.13 15.24
N ILE A 14 -2.50 -33.31 16.03
CA ILE A 14 -1.68 -32.18 16.55
C ILE A 14 -0.79 -31.57 15.45
N LEU A 15 -0.40 -32.38 14.44
CA LEU A 15 0.41 -31.91 13.29
C LEU A 15 -0.44 -31.21 12.22
N SER A 16 -1.77 -31.29 12.29
CA SER A 16 -2.69 -30.55 11.41
C SER A 16 -3.15 -29.21 11.99
N SER A 17 -2.48 -28.67 13.03
CA SER A 17 -2.64 -27.26 13.37
C SER A 17 -2.14 -26.47 12.17
N ASP A 18 -3.09 -25.88 11.45
CA ASP A 18 -2.83 -24.94 10.37
C ASP A 18 -1.74 -23.96 10.82
N LEU A 19 -0.53 -24.14 10.32
CA LEU A 19 0.44 -23.08 10.20
C LEU A 19 -0.18 -22.09 9.21
N ARG A 20 -1.11 -21.25 9.71
CA ARG A 20 -1.50 -20.05 8.98
C ARG A 20 -0.21 -19.25 8.87
N ALA A 21 0.42 -19.32 7.72
CA ALA A 21 1.34 -18.26 7.34
C ALA A 21 0.54 -16.96 7.57
N HIS A 22 1.03 -16.09 8.45
CA HIS A 22 0.44 -14.77 8.60
C HIS A 22 0.53 -14.14 7.22
N ASP A 23 -0.61 -13.92 6.58
CA ASP A 23 -0.68 -13.15 5.36
C ASP A 23 -0.07 -11.78 5.68
N PHE A 24 1.07 -11.50 5.05
CA PHE A 24 1.79 -10.26 5.26
C PHE A 24 1.33 -9.26 4.19
N TYR A 25 0.46 -8.35 4.61
CA TYR A 25 -0.06 -7.29 3.73
C TYR A 25 0.92 -6.13 3.69
N LEU A 26 1.29 -5.70 2.49
CA LEU A 26 2.32 -4.68 2.29
C LEU A 26 1.97 -3.73 1.15
N SER A 27 2.09 -2.44 1.40
CA SER A 27 2.20 -1.43 0.35
C SER A 27 3.55 -0.75 0.36
N VAL A 28 3.98 -0.23 -0.78
CA VAL A 28 5.18 0.59 -0.89
C VAL A 28 4.85 1.89 -1.60
N THR A 29 5.01 3.01 -0.90
CA THR A 29 4.89 4.35 -1.47
C THR A 29 6.28 4.96 -1.60
N THR A 30 6.64 5.40 -2.81
CA THR A 30 7.92 6.09 -3.06
C THR A 30 7.65 7.55 -3.38
N LEU A 31 8.23 8.46 -2.62
CA LEU A 31 8.22 9.90 -2.84
C LEU A 31 9.59 10.32 -3.38
N LYS A 32 9.62 11.03 -4.51
CA LYS A 32 10.88 11.51 -5.11
C LYS A 32 10.76 12.98 -5.49
N HIS A 33 11.50 13.83 -4.77
CA HIS A 33 11.58 15.24 -5.10
C HIS A 33 12.47 15.49 -6.32
N ASN A 34 11.91 16.14 -7.32
CA ASN A 34 12.62 16.63 -8.49
C ASN A 34 12.66 18.16 -8.46
N ILE A 35 13.77 18.70 -7.99
CA ILE A 35 13.98 20.15 -7.83
C ILE A 35 13.90 20.87 -9.18
N LYS A 36 14.40 20.25 -10.26
CA LYS A 36 14.41 20.88 -11.61
C LYS A 36 12.99 21.08 -12.15
N ASP A 37 12.15 20.07 -11.97
CA ASP A 37 10.77 20.09 -12.46
C ASP A 37 9.82 20.68 -11.40
N LYS A 38 10.33 21.00 -10.19
CA LYS A 38 9.55 21.51 -9.04
C LYS A 38 8.37 20.59 -8.71
N LYS A 39 8.62 19.30 -8.70
CA LYS A 39 7.60 18.27 -8.47
C LYS A 39 8.04 17.27 -7.42
N LEU A 40 7.07 16.75 -6.66
CA LEU A 40 7.23 15.54 -5.87
C LEU A 40 6.49 14.41 -6.60
N ALA A 41 7.23 13.53 -7.25
CA ALA A 41 6.67 12.33 -7.86
C ALA A 41 6.34 11.31 -6.77
N ILE A 42 5.19 10.65 -6.90
CA ILE A 42 4.68 9.65 -5.97
C ILE A 42 4.36 8.39 -6.76
N GLN A 43 4.90 7.25 -6.32
CA GLN A 43 4.53 5.96 -6.87
C GLN A 43 4.04 5.08 -5.72
N ILE A 44 2.85 4.51 -5.85
CA ILE A 44 2.28 3.55 -4.89
C ILE A 44 2.25 2.18 -5.55
N LYS A 45 2.81 1.18 -4.88
CA LYS A 45 2.73 -0.23 -5.26
C LYS A 45 1.83 -0.98 -4.29
N LEU A 46 0.81 -1.66 -4.82
CA LEU A 46 -0.16 -2.46 -4.07
C LEU A 46 -0.36 -3.81 -4.75
N PHE A 47 -0.75 -4.83 -3.98
CA PHE A 47 -1.33 -6.03 -4.55
C PHE A 47 -2.77 -5.76 -4.99
N ILE A 48 -3.14 -6.26 -6.19
CA ILE A 48 -4.44 -5.94 -6.79
C ILE A 48 -5.59 -6.55 -5.99
N ASN A 49 -5.44 -7.81 -5.55
CA ASN A 49 -6.45 -8.49 -4.74
C ASN A 49 -6.75 -7.74 -3.42
N ASP A 50 -5.71 -7.24 -2.74
CA ASP A 50 -5.87 -6.52 -1.48
C ASP A 50 -6.56 -5.16 -1.70
N LEU A 51 -6.20 -4.48 -2.79
CA LEU A 51 -6.83 -3.22 -3.17
C LEU A 51 -8.30 -3.40 -3.54
N GLU A 52 -8.63 -4.42 -4.36
CA GLU A 52 -10.01 -4.71 -4.75
C GLU A 52 -10.88 -5.09 -3.55
N GLU A 53 -10.35 -5.91 -2.63
CA GLU A 53 -11.04 -6.26 -1.39
C GLU A 53 -11.34 -5.02 -0.54
N SER A 54 -10.37 -4.11 -0.39
CA SER A 54 -10.55 -2.87 0.38
C SER A 54 -11.56 -1.94 -0.26
N ILE A 55 -11.51 -1.77 -1.59
CA ILE A 55 -12.50 -0.95 -2.31
C ILE A 55 -13.89 -1.59 -2.25
N PHE A 56 -13.98 -2.92 -2.32
CA PHE A 56 -15.25 -3.61 -2.17
C PHE A 56 -15.85 -3.41 -0.77
N GLN A 57 -15.03 -3.50 0.28
CA GLN A 57 -15.50 -3.25 1.65
C GLN A 57 -15.96 -1.81 1.86
N GLU A 58 -15.26 -0.83 1.29
CA GLU A 58 -15.60 0.59 1.46
C GLU A 58 -16.78 1.04 0.59
N HIS A 59 -16.84 0.57 -0.66
CA HIS A 59 -17.79 1.09 -1.66
C HIS A 59 -18.80 0.07 -2.18
N GLY A 60 -18.65 -1.22 -1.85
CA GLY A 60 -19.53 -2.30 -2.36
C GLY A 60 -19.36 -2.57 -3.86
N VAL A 61 -18.22 -2.19 -4.47
CA VAL A 61 -17.96 -2.29 -5.90
C VAL A 61 -16.81 -3.26 -6.17
N SER A 62 -17.05 -4.29 -6.99
CA SER A 62 -16.00 -5.16 -7.51
C SER A 62 -15.42 -4.57 -8.78
N LEU A 63 -14.10 -4.32 -8.81
CA LEU A 63 -13.44 -3.66 -9.93
C LEU A 63 -13.16 -4.58 -11.11
N GLY A 64 -12.93 -5.89 -10.87
CA GLY A 64 -12.63 -6.89 -11.89
C GLY A 64 -11.23 -6.77 -12.51
N ILE A 65 -10.32 -6.04 -11.85
CA ILE A 65 -8.94 -5.83 -12.34
C ILE A 65 -8.15 -7.13 -12.25
N TRP A 66 -8.33 -7.86 -11.15
CA TRP A 66 -7.66 -9.15 -10.94
C TRP A 66 -7.99 -10.17 -12.04
N GLU A 67 -9.26 -10.23 -12.45
CA GLU A 67 -9.76 -11.13 -13.50
C GLU A 67 -9.43 -10.66 -14.92
N ASN A 68 -8.72 -9.52 -15.10
CA ASN A 68 -8.50 -8.85 -16.39
C ASN A 68 -9.82 -8.44 -17.11
N SER A 69 -10.84 -8.15 -16.35
CA SER A 69 -12.16 -7.69 -16.83
C SER A 69 -12.63 -6.47 -16.03
N PRO A 70 -11.84 -5.37 -16.02
CA PRO A 70 -12.17 -4.21 -15.20
C PRO A 70 -13.46 -3.54 -15.68
N ILE A 71 -14.23 -3.03 -14.71
CA ILE A 71 -15.37 -2.16 -15.03
C ILE A 71 -14.88 -0.85 -15.64
N GLU A 72 -15.74 -0.19 -16.43
CA GLU A 72 -15.38 1.03 -17.18
C GLU A 72 -14.77 2.15 -16.32
N ASN A 73 -15.22 2.28 -15.07
CA ASN A 73 -14.77 3.31 -14.13
C ASN A 73 -13.88 2.77 -13.00
N ALA A 74 -13.19 1.65 -13.19
CA ALA A 74 -12.32 1.04 -12.18
C ALA A 74 -11.23 2.02 -11.68
N GLU A 75 -10.60 2.76 -12.59
CA GLU A 75 -9.57 3.75 -12.26
C GLU A 75 -10.09 4.86 -11.35
N TYR A 76 -11.30 5.35 -11.58
CA TYR A 76 -11.93 6.34 -10.72
C TYR A 76 -12.10 5.86 -9.27
N TYR A 77 -12.46 4.58 -9.05
CA TYR A 77 -12.57 4.04 -7.70
C TYR A 77 -11.20 3.88 -7.03
N VAL A 78 -10.17 3.50 -7.79
CA VAL A 78 -8.79 3.43 -7.29
C VAL A 78 -8.29 4.82 -6.89
N GLU A 79 -8.46 5.81 -7.75
CA GLU A 79 -8.11 7.21 -7.48
C GLU A 79 -8.81 7.74 -6.23
N LYS A 80 -10.13 7.57 -6.16
CA LYS A 80 -10.94 7.99 -5.02
C LYS A 80 -10.48 7.33 -3.71
N TYR A 81 -10.19 6.03 -3.75
CA TYR A 81 -9.68 5.28 -2.61
C TYR A 81 -8.33 5.82 -2.13
N ILE A 82 -7.41 6.11 -3.05
CA ILE A 82 -6.10 6.68 -2.71
C ILE A 82 -6.26 8.05 -2.06
N TYR A 83 -7.09 8.94 -2.62
CA TYR A 83 -7.33 10.28 -2.05
C TYR A 83 -7.98 10.26 -0.68
N SER A 84 -8.76 9.23 -0.35
CA SER A 84 -9.34 9.06 0.97
C SER A 84 -8.34 8.55 2.02
N ASN A 85 -7.23 7.94 1.58
CA ASN A 85 -6.34 7.18 2.46
C ASN A 85 -4.87 7.64 2.47
N LEU A 86 -4.46 8.55 1.56
CA LEU A 86 -3.10 9.11 1.51
C LEU A 86 -3.13 10.63 1.59
N PHE A 87 -2.47 11.20 2.60
CA PHE A 87 -2.38 12.65 2.79
C PHE A 87 -0.92 13.04 3.00
N LEU A 88 -0.54 14.16 2.41
CA LEU A 88 0.80 14.72 2.51
C LEU A 88 0.73 16.17 2.96
N SER A 89 1.71 16.57 3.79
CA SER A 89 2.01 17.97 4.05
C SER A 89 3.48 18.23 3.77
N ILE A 90 3.79 19.34 3.15
CA ILE A 90 5.16 19.79 2.86
C ILE A 90 5.34 21.15 3.51
N ASN A 91 6.40 21.29 4.33
CA ASN A 91 6.69 22.52 5.07
C ASN A 91 5.47 22.97 5.90
N ASP A 92 4.85 22.01 6.60
CA ASP A 92 3.64 22.17 7.43
C ASP A 92 2.37 22.59 6.67
N ASN A 93 2.39 22.59 5.34
CA ASN A 93 1.23 22.92 4.52
C ASN A 93 0.69 21.65 3.84
N PRO A 94 -0.61 21.35 3.96
CA PRO A 94 -1.25 20.31 3.17
C PRO A 94 -1.05 20.57 1.67
N VAL A 95 -0.78 19.50 0.92
CA VAL A 95 -0.58 19.59 -0.54
C VAL A 95 -1.65 18.78 -1.28
N GLU A 96 -2.03 19.27 -2.45
CA GLU A 96 -2.92 18.56 -3.34
C GLU A 96 -2.12 17.56 -4.18
N ILE A 97 -2.58 16.30 -4.16
CA ILE A 97 -1.99 15.20 -4.92
C ILE A 97 -2.78 15.06 -6.22
N GLU A 98 -2.11 14.99 -7.35
CA GLU A 98 -2.71 14.76 -8.66
C GLU A 98 -2.45 13.32 -9.11
N PHE A 99 -3.49 12.59 -9.50
CA PHE A 99 -3.39 11.23 -10.04
C PHE A 99 -3.03 11.32 -11.53
N ILE A 100 -2.00 10.59 -11.94
CA ILE A 100 -1.48 10.66 -13.32
C ILE A 100 -1.88 9.43 -14.11
N GLU A 101 -1.60 8.23 -13.60
CA GLU A 101 -1.90 6.99 -14.31
C GLU A 101 -1.84 5.76 -13.39
N LEU A 102 -2.42 4.68 -13.88
CA LEU A 102 -2.44 3.37 -13.26
C LEU A 102 -1.79 2.35 -14.18
N LYS A 103 -0.83 1.58 -13.66
CA LYS A 103 -0.12 0.52 -14.39
C LYS A 103 -0.23 -0.81 -13.66
N ILE A 104 -0.66 -1.84 -14.37
CA ILE A 104 -0.73 -3.21 -13.84
C ILE A 104 0.51 -3.98 -14.31
N LYS A 105 1.17 -4.69 -13.39
CA LYS A 105 2.26 -5.61 -13.69
C LYS A 105 2.06 -6.93 -12.97
N THR A 106 2.37 -8.03 -13.64
CA THR A 106 2.44 -9.35 -13.02
C THR A 106 3.87 -9.57 -12.52
N THR A 107 4.02 -10.09 -11.30
CA THR A 107 5.33 -10.43 -10.76
C THR A 107 5.76 -11.79 -11.34
N GLU A 108 7.02 -11.90 -11.78
CA GLU A 108 7.55 -13.14 -12.40
C GLU A 108 7.74 -14.27 -11.39
N VAL A 109 7.79 -13.97 -10.10
CA VAL A 109 8.19 -14.92 -9.04
C VAL A 109 6.99 -15.61 -8.37
N THR A 110 5.85 -14.92 -8.20
CA THR A 110 4.73 -15.39 -7.37
C THR A 110 3.40 -15.43 -8.11
N GLU A 111 3.38 -15.10 -9.41
CA GLU A 111 2.14 -14.88 -10.19
C GLU A 111 1.23 -13.79 -9.62
N ASP A 112 1.64 -13.12 -8.55
CA ASP A 112 0.87 -12.02 -7.97
C ASP A 112 0.81 -10.83 -8.93
N LYS A 113 -0.35 -10.25 -9.06
CA LYS A 113 -0.52 -9.02 -9.82
C LYS A 113 -0.39 -7.83 -8.90
N VAL A 114 0.46 -6.89 -9.29
CA VAL A 114 0.63 -5.63 -8.59
C VAL A 114 0.19 -4.47 -9.46
N ILE A 115 -0.36 -3.47 -8.80
CA ILE A 115 -0.74 -2.20 -9.41
C ILE A 115 0.26 -1.13 -8.98
N TYR A 116 0.64 -0.29 -9.91
CA TYR A 116 1.40 0.93 -9.67
C TYR A 116 0.51 2.11 -9.98
N CYS A 117 0.30 2.97 -8.98
CA CYS A 117 -0.38 4.24 -9.16
C CYS A 117 0.68 5.33 -9.16
N GLU A 118 0.72 6.11 -10.24
CA GLU A 118 1.62 7.25 -10.39
C GLU A 118 0.85 8.53 -10.08
N LEU A 119 1.36 9.32 -9.15
CA LEU A 119 0.78 10.59 -8.74
C LEU A 119 1.88 11.65 -8.64
N GLU A 120 1.50 12.91 -8.55
CA GLU A 120 2.46 13.99 -8.35
C GLU A 120 1.90 15.12 -7.51
N VAL A 121 2.81 15.90 -6.93
CA VAL A 121 2.50 17.21 -6.33
C VAL A 121 3.34 18.24 -7.07
N CYS A 122 2.69 19.25 -7.63
CA CYS A 122 3.33 20.33 -8.38
C CYS A 122 3.77 21.49 -7.49
N ASN A 123 4.67 22.34 -8.04
CA ASN A 123 5.15 23.59 -7.44
C ASN A 123 5.97 23.40 -6.14
N ILE A 124 6.62 22.27 -5.97
CA ILE A 124 7.50 21.99 -4.84
C ILE A 124 8.92 22.42 -5.18
N THR A 125 9.33 23.57 -4.66
CA THR A 125 10.67 24.14 -4.90
C THR A 125 11.71 23.70 -3.87
N GLU A 126 11.30 23.57 -2.62
CA GLU A 126 12.16 23.13 -1.51
C GLU A 126 11.34 22.36 -0.47
N ILE A 127 12.01 21.50 0.25
CA ILE A 127 11.39 20.67 1.28
C ILE A 127 12.22 20.77 2.54
N SER A 128 11.69 21.42 3.60
CA SER A 128 12.25 21.41 4.94
C SER A 128 11.59 20.37 5.85
N SER A 129 10.35 20.01 5.56
CA SER A 129 9.67 18.90 6.24
C SER A 129 8.67 18.19 5.31
N ILE A 130 8.46 16.90 5.55
CA ILE A 130 7.39 16.11 4.93
C ILE A 130 6.67 15.35 6.02
N SER A 131 5.36 15.56 6.15
CA SER A 131 4.45 14.66 6.89
C SER A 131 3.71 13.77 5.92
N VAL A 132 3.63 12.48 6.25
CA VAL A 132 2.93 11.47 5.47
C VAL A 132 1.96 10.75 6.38
N GLN A 133 0.65 10.85 6.07
CA GLN A 133 -0.37 9.98 6.61
C GLN A 133 -0.77 8.98 5.53
N ASN A 134 -0.55 7.68 5.79
CA ASN A 134 -0.87 6.61 4.86
C ASN A 134 -1.73 5.55 5.56
N LYS A 135 -3.01 5.52 5.21
CA LYS A 135 -4.03 4.60 5.74
C LYS A 135 -4.43 3.52 4.75
N LEU A 136 -3.74 3.42 3.60
CA LEU A 136 -4.04 2.43 2.58
C LEU A 136 -4.10 1.02 3.19
N LEU A 137 -5.20 0.31 2.95
CA LEU A 137 -5.47 -1.08 3.38
C LEU A 137 -5.53 -1.30 4.91
N LEU A 138 -5.31 -0.29 5.75
CA LEU A 138 -5.29 -0.43 7.21
C LEU A 138 -6.65 -0.81 7.81
N GLU A 139 -7.76 -0.46 7.16
CA GLU A 139 -9.10 -0.81 7.64
C GLU A 139 -9.46 -2.26 7.32
N SER A 140 -8.97 -2.77 6.19
CA SER A 140 -9.26 -4.13 5.72
C SER A 140 -8.36 -5.19 6.34
N PHE A 141 -7.09 -4.85 6.64
CA PHE A 141 -6.08 -5.83 7.09
C PHE A 141 -5.37 -5.37 8.35
N ASP A 142 -5.51 -6.14 9.45
CA ASP A 142 -4.91 -5.80 10.75
C ASP A 142 -3.36 -5.87 10.75
N SER A 143 -2.77 -6.69 9.87
CA SER A 143 -1.33 -6.86 9.72
C SER A 143 -0.71 -6.02 8.59
N GLN A 144 -1.47 -5.07 8.03
CA GLN A 144 -0.98 -4.17 6.98
C GLN A 144 0.20 -3.33 7.44
N ALA A 145 1.25 -3.29 6.61
CA ALA A 145 2.37 -2.36 6.73
C ALA A 145 2.46 -1.48 5.48
N ASN A 146 2.58 -0.18 5.68
CA ASN A 146 2.75 0.81 4.62
C ASN A 146 4.16 1.38 4.67
N ILE A 147 5.04 0.89 3.81
CA ILE A 147 6.42 1.40 3.71
C ILE A 147 6.42 2.65 2.84
N VAL A 148 6.94 3.76 3.38
CA VAL A 148 7.11 5.00 2.61
C VAL A 148 8.60 5.31 2.46
N VAL A 149 9.08 5.30 1.23
CA VAL A 149 10.46 5.65 0.88
C VAL A 149 10.49 7.07 0.34
N ILE A 150 11.20 7.97 1.00
CA ILE A 150 11.29 9.38 0.64
C ILE A 150 12.69 9.71 0.18
N ASN A 151 12.81 10.24 -1.04
CA ASN A 151 14.06 10.73 -1.61
C ASN A 151 13.92 12.25 -1.82
N ALA A 152 14.41 13.03 -0.89
CA ALA A 152 14.37 14.49 -0.92
C ALA A 152 15.70 15.08 -0.43
N ASN A 153 16.11 16.20 -0.97
CA ASN A 153 17.35 16.92 -0.59
C ASN A 153 18.63 16.05 -0.66
N GLY A 154 18.66 15.03 -1.54
CA GLY A 154 19.78 14.09 -1.62
C GLY A 154 19.80 13.04 -0.49
N VAL A 155 18.82 13.05 0.42
CA VAL A 155 18.68 12.11 1.53
C VAL A 155 17.58 11.09 1.19
N ARG A 156 17.82 9.83 1.56
CA ARG A 156 16.81 8.78 1.52
C ARG A 156 16.37 8.43 2.94
N SER A 157 15.08 8.54 3.20
CA SER A 157 14.45 8.19 4.45
C SER A 157 13.38 7.11 4.23
N THR A 158 13.05 6.36 5.26
CA THR A 158 12.02 5.32 5.18
C THR A 158 11.15 5.38 6.43
N LEU A 159 9.83 5.43 6.24
CA LEU A 159 8.83 5.32 7.29
C LEU A 159 8.19 3.94 7.20
N ASN A 160 7.78 3.40 8.35
CA ASN A 160 7.00 2.17 8.43
C ASN A 160 5.70 2.47 9.18
N LEU A 161 4.64 2.67 8.41
CA LEU A 161 3.34 3.07 8.93
C LEU A 161 2.42 1.83 9.03
N ASP A 162 1.65 1.78 10.09
CA ASP A 162 0.71 0.69 10.37
C ASP A 162 -0.56 1.22 11.05
N LYS A 163 -1.41 0.31 11.54
CA LYS A 163 -2.65 0.68 12.23
C LYS A 163 -2.43 1.48 13.52
N LYS A 164 -1.25 1.36 14.16
CA LYS A 164 -0.91 2.06 15.40
C LYS A 164 -0.29 3.43 15.14
N ILE A 165 0.54 3.50 14.10
CA ILE A 165 1.25 4.71 13.66
C ILE A 165 1.00 4.88 12.18
N SER A 166 -0.07 5.60 11.80
CA SER A 166 -0.45 5.83 10.40
C SER A 166 0.08 7.15 9.82
N GLU A 167 0.77 7.95 10.64
CA GLU A 167 1.33 9.25 10.25
C GLU A 167 2.70 9.46 10.90
N GLU A 168 3.66 9.93 10.11
CA GLU A 168 4.98 10.35 10.59
C GLU A 168 5.50 11.57 9.81
N ASN A 169 6.39 12.34 10.47
CA ASN A 169 7.00 13.54 9.90
C ASN A 169 8.53 13.39 9.84
N ILE A 170 9.13 13.84 8.74
CA ILE A 170 10.58 13.97 8.57
C ILE A 170 10.94 15.45 8.44
N ILE A 171 11.93 15.89 9.19
CA ILE A 171 12.51 17.23 9.11
C ILE A 171 13.89 17.12 8.47
N TYR A 172 14.17 17.98 7.51
CA TYR A 172 15.46 18.10 6.83
C TYR A 172 16.20 19.33 7.37
N GLU A 173 17.43 19.12 7.80
CA GLU A 173 18.35 20.20 8.24
C GLU A 173 19.05 20.86 7.05
#